data_9011c544ee572244dcebc9e40da5dde7
#
_entry.id   9011c544ee572244dcebc9e40da5dde7
#
_cell.length_a   1.000
_cell.length_b   1.000
_cell.length_c   1.000
_cell.angle_alpha   90.00
_cell.angle_beta   90.00
_cell.angle_gamma   90.00
#
_symmetry.space_group_name_H-M   'P 1'
#
loop_
_entity.id
_entity.type
_entity.pdbx_description
1 polymer ?
#
loop_
_entity_poly.entity_id
_entity_poly.type
_entity_poly.pdbx_seq_one_letter_code
_entity_poly.pdbx_strand_id
1 'polypeptide(L)'
;MLTKEEKQDAVLEQIIRETEKAILDSIPDSEIDDRDKIPSYQVWIFGLDSEDEIITEDFMCSFDKPEPAIAKAEVFAEAFRMGIVNKESEEVTKYQILVETVIEFGDYEENIQSIYDETIEI
;
A
#
# COMPACT_ATOMS: atom_id res chain seq x y z
N MET A 1 9.79 -9.71 26.95
CA MET A 1 9.23 -10.29 25.72
C MET A 1 8.32 -9.26 25.05
N LEU A 2 8.55 -9.01 23.76
CA LEU A 2 7.74 -8.06 23.00
C LEU A 2 6.34 -8.61 22.76
N THR A 3 5.33 -7.76 22.87
CA THR A 3 3.98 -8.14 22.49
C THR A 3 3.89 -8.29 20.97
N LYS A 4 2.81 -8.89 20.49
CA LYS A 4 2.58 -9.05 19.05
C LYS A 4 2.52 -7.68 18.35
N GLU A 5 1.89 -6.69 18.97
CA GLU A 5 1.81 -5.32 18.46
C GLU A 5 3.17 -4.65 18.39
N GLU A 6 3.99 -4.80 19.42
CA GLU A 6 5.34 -4.25 19.45
C GLU A 6 6.23 -4.85 18.36
N LYS A 7 6.09 -6.16 18.11
CA LYS A 7 6.81 -6.83 17.03
C LYS A 7 6.37 -6.32 15.66
N GLN A 8 5.09 -6.11 15.47
CA GLN A 8 4.55 -5.57 14.21
C GLN A 8 5.06 -4.16 13.99
N ASP A 9 5.05 -3.31 15.02
CA ASP A 9 5.55 -1.94 14.93
C ASP A 9 7.03 -1.90 14.58
N ALA A 10 7.84 -2.78 15.17
CA ALA A 10 9.26 -2.86 14.89
C ALA A 10 9.52 -3.28 13.43
N VAL A 11 8.76 -4.26 12.94
CA VAL A 11 8.86 -4.71 11.54
C VAL A 11 8.43 -3.60 10.59
N LEU A 12 7.34 -2.91 10.89
CA LEU A 12 6.85 -1.79 10.08
C LEU A 12 7.87 -0.65 10.01
N GLU A 13 8.48 -0.27 11.13
CA GLU A 13 9.53 0.74 11.15
C GLU A 13 10.70 0.37 10.26
N GLN A 14 11.14 -0.88 10.30
CA GLN A 14 12.23 -1.36 9.46
C GLN A 14 11.86 -1.31 7.97
N ILE A 15 10.68 -1.76 7.62
CA ILE A 15 10.18 -1.72 6.23
C ILE A 15 10.12 -0.28 5.73
N ILE A 16 9.61 0.64 6.56
CA ILE A 16 9.51 2.06 6.21
C ILE A 16 10.88 2.66 5.95
N ARG A 17 11.86 2.41 6.83
CA ARG A 17 13.22 2.92 6.67
C ARG A 17 13.90 2.40 5.41
N GLU A 18 13.77 1.10 5.15
CA GLU A 18 14.34 0.47 3.96
C GLU A 18 13.69 1.01 2.69
N THR A 19 12.38 1.19 2.72
CA THR A 19 11.61 1.73 1.60
C THR A 19 11.99 3.17 1.30
N GLU A 20 12.05 4.02 2.32
CA GLU A 20 12.46 5.43 2.15
C GLU A 20 13.87 5.54 1.59
N LYS A 21 14.80 4.72 2.08
CA LYS A 21 16.17 4.70 1.57
C LYS A 21 16.23 4.24 0.11
N ALA A 22 15.51 3.18 -0.23
CA ALA A 22 15.46 2.67 -1.60
C ALA A 22 14.86 3.72 -2.56
N ILE A 23 13.85 4.45 -2.12
CA ILE A 23 13.23 5.52 -2.89
C ILE A 23 14.25 6.63 -3.17
N LEU A 24 14.94 7.11 -2.14
CA LEU A 24 15.92 8.19 -2.27
C LEU A 24 17.09 7.77 -3.15
N ASP A 25 17.55 6.51 -3.04
CA ASP A 25 18.64 5.99 -3.84
C ASP A 25 18.26 5.77 -5.30
N SER A 26 16.98 5.54 -5.60
CA SER A 26 16.51 5.29 -6.98
C SER A 26 16.34 6.54 -7.82
N ILE A 27 16.32 7.72 -7.20
CA ILE A 27 16.08 8.99 -7.90
C ILE A 27 17.42 9.65 -8.23
N PRO A 28 17.68 9.99 -9.52
CA PRO A 28 18.91 10.68 -9.89
C PRO A 28 18.98 12.09 -9.29
N ASP A 29 20.03 12.38 -8.55
CA ASP A 29 20.21 13.68 -7.89
C ASP A 29 20.25 14.86 -8.85
N SER A 30 20.52 14.62 -10.13
CA SER A 30 20.66 15.67 -11.14
C SER A 30 19.37 16.22 -11.70
N GLU A 31 18.23 15.52 -11.48
CA GLU A 31 16.95 15.89 -12.10
C GLU A 31 15.93 16.44 -11.10
N ILE A 32 16.14 16.26 -9.80
CA ILE A 32 15.14 16.55 -8.79
C ILE A 32 15.75 17.30 -7.61
N ASP A 33 15.14 18.45 -7.26
CA ASP A 33 15.43 19.14 -6.01
C ASP A 33 14.89 18.28 -4.84
N ASP A 34 15.64 18.19 -3.75
CA ASP A 34 15.25 17.40 -2.57
C ASP A 34 13.86 17.77 -2.01
N ARG A 35 13.40 19.00 -2.27
CA ARG A 35 12.09 19.47 -1.86
C ARG A 35 10.95 18.87 -2.66
N ASP A 36 11.23 18.36 -3.86
CA ASP A 36 10.21 17.78 -4.76
C ASP A 36 10.08 16.28 -4.59
N LYS A 37 10.95 15.66 -3.77
CA LYS A 37 10.95 14.22 -3.49
C LYS A 37 10.06 13.90 -2.28
N ILE A 38 8.77 14.18 -2.40
CA ILE A 38 7.83 13.89 -1.33
C ILE A 38 7.13 12.57 -1.63
N PRO A 39 7.37 11.51 -0.82
CA PRO A 39 6.63 10.26 -1.02
C PRO A 39 5.19 10.41 -0.57
N SER A 40 4.28 9.80 -1.29
CA SER A 40 2.91 9.57 -0.83
C SER A 40 2.66 8.08 -0.73
N TYR A 41 1.72 7.69 0.13
CA TYR A 41 1.41 6.30 0.40
C TYR A 41 -0.05 6.07 0.02
N GLN A 42 -0.26 5.33 -1.07
CA GLN A 42 -1.58 5.13 -1.66
C GLN A 42 -2.14 3.78 -1.25
N VAL A 43 -3.39 3.78 -0.81
CA VAL A 43 -4.11 2.56 -0.47
C VAL A 43 -5.00 2.17 -1.66
N TRP A 44 -4.77 0.96 -2.16
CA TRP A 44 -5.50 0.39 -3.29
C TRP A 44 -6.18 -0.93 -2.91
N ILE A 45 -7.33 -1.18 -3.50
CA ILE A 45 -8.02 -2.45 -3.37
C ILE A 45 -8.27 -3.01 -4.78
N PHE A 46 -7.80 -4.25 -5.00
CA PHE A 46 -8.01 -4.94 -6.26
C PHE A 46 -8.94 -6.13 -6.05
N GLY A 47 -9.96 -6.25 -6.90
CA GLY A 47 -10.79 -7.45 -6.94
C GLY A 47 -10.17 -8.44 -7.92
N LEU A 48 -9.93 -9.66 -7.45
CA LEU A 48 -9.31 -10.72 -8.23
C LEU A 48 -10.29 -11.86 -8.49
N ASP A 49 -10.13 -12.55 -9.63
CA ASP A 49 -10.88 -13.76 -9.93
C ASP A 49 -10.16 -15.01 -9.38
N SER A 50 -10.69 -16.19 -9.71
CA SER A 50 -10.11 -17.46 -9.26
C SER A 50 -8.73 -17.74 -9.84
N GLU A 51 -8.36 -17.06 -10.92
CA GLU A 51 -7.04 -17.18 -11.57
C GLU A 51 -6.08 -16.04 -11.19
N ASP A 52 -6.44 -15.25 -10.16
CA ASP A 52 -5.67 -14.11 -9.68
C ASP A 52 -5.56 -12.95 -10.69
N GLU A 53 -6.47 -12.89 -11.65
CA GLU A 53 -6.55 -11.78 -12.57
C GLU A 53 -7.32 -10.61 -11.95
N ILE A 54 -6.86 -9.40 -12.21
CA ILE A 54 -7.49 -8.19 -11.68
C ILE A 54 -8.77 -7.90 -12.46
N ILE A 55 -9.90 -7.92 -11.74
CA ILE A 55 -11.22 -7.59 -12.29
C ILE A 55 -11.58 -6.13 -11.98
N THR A 56 -11.29 -5.68 -10.77
CA THR A 56 -11.57 -4.31 -10.34
C THR A 56 -10.36 -3.67 -9.70
N GLU A 57 -10.21 -2.36 -9.87
CA GLU A 57 -9.14 -1.56 -9.27
C GLU A 57 -9.77 -0.33 -8.63
N ASP A 58 -9.60 -0.18 -7.32
CA ASP A 58 -10.15 0.95 -6.59
C ASP A 58 -9.06 1.67 -5.80
N PHE A 59 -8.86 2.95 -6.14
CA PHE A 59 -8.04 3.83 -5.33
C PHE A 59 -8.89 4.32 -4.15
N MET A 60 -8.40 4.10 -2.92
CA MET A 60 -9.15 4.43 -1.72
C MET A 60 -8.75 5.76 -1.12
N CYS A 61 -7.47 5.95 -0.87
CA CYS A 61 -6.95 7.16 -0.25
C CYS A 61 -5.43 7.22 -0.36
N SER A 62 -4.87 8.39 -0.05
CA SER A 62 -3.42 8.56 0.05
C SER A 62 -3.08 9.32 1.31
N PHE A 63 -1.87 9.09 1.80
CA PHE A 63 -1.34 9.71 3.01
C PHE A 63 0.08 10.20 2.75
N ASP A 64 0.50 11.18 3.53
CA ASP A 64 1.88 11.69 3.49
C ASP A 64 2.83 10.87 4.40
N LYS A 65 2.29 9.93 5.16
CA LYS A 65 3.04 9.04 6.04
C LYS A 65 2.61 7.59 5.85
N PRO A 66 3.54 6.62 6.03
CA PRO A 66 3.22 5.21 5.83
C PRO A 66 2.32 4.62 6.93
N GLU A 67 2.48 5.04 8.17
CA GLU A 67 1.76 4.46 9.30
C GLU A 67 0.23 4.57 9.16
N PRO A 68 -0.34 5.76 8.87
CA PRO A 68 -1.79 5.85 8.69
C PRO A 68 -2.29 5.10 7.45
N ALA A 69 -1.46 5.02 6.39
CA ALA A 69 -1.82 4.25 5.20
C ALA A 69 -1.95 2.76 5.51
N ILE A 70 -0.98 2.21 6.23
CA ILE A 70 -0.99 0.81 6.64
C ILE A 70 -2.15 0.53 7.60
N ALA A 71 -2.39 1.42 8.56
CA ALA A 71 -3.51 1.30 9.49
C ALA A 71 -4.85 1.25 8.75
N LYS A 72 -5.01 2.09 7.72
CA LYS A 72 -6.23 2.09 6.90
C LYS A 72 -6.38 0.80 6.11
N ALA A 73 -5.28 0.29 5.54
CA ALA A 73 -5.27 -0.98 4.83
C ALA A 73 -5.67 -2.13 5.75
N GLU A 74 -5.18 -2.15 6.98
CA GLU A 74 -5.54 -3.17 7.98
C GLU A 74 -7.03 -3.12 8.33
N VAL A 75 -7.63 -1.94 8.41
CA VAL A 75 -9.06 -1.78 8.64
C VAL A 75 -9.87 -2.42 7.51
N PHE A 76 -9.47 -2.19 6.26
CA PHE A 76 -10.13 -2.83 5.11
C PHE A 76 -9.94 -4.35 5.15
N ALA A 77 -8.75 -4.82 5.45
CA ALA A 77 -8.45 -6.25 5.54
C ALA A 77 -9.34 -6.93 6.59
N GLU A 78 -9.45 -6.33 7.76
CA GLU A 78 -10.29 -6.86 8.84
C GLU A 78 -11.76 -6.89 8.44
N ALA A 79 -12.26 -5.82 7.82
CA ALA A 79 -13.64 -5.75 7.34
C ALA A 79 -13.92 -6.88 6.34
N PHE A 80 -13.00 -7.14 5.41
CA PHE A 80 -13.17 -8.21 4.42
C PHE A 80 -13.13 -9.59 5.08
N ARG A 81 -12.28 -9.81 6.08
CA ARG A 81 -12.26 -11.07 6.83
C ARG A 81 -13.57 -11.32 7.57
N MET A 82 -14.24 -10.25 7.99
CA MET A 82 -15.56 -10.32 8.65
C MET A 82 -16.72 -10.46 7.67
N GLY A 83 -16.42 -10.51 6.36
CA GLY A 83 -17.46 -10.64 5.34
C GLY A 83 -18.16 -9.33 4.99
N ILE A 84 -17.64 -8.19 5.46
CA ILE A 84 -18.19 -6.87 5.11
C ILE A 84 -17.58 -6.47 3.76
N VAL A 85 -18.19 -6.98 2.70
CA VAL A 85 -17.69 -6.78 1.33
C VAL A 85 -18.86 -6.40 0.43
N ASN A 86 -18.65 -5.38 -0.38
CA ASN A 86 -19.59 -4.98 -1.41
C ASN A 86 -19.01 -5.42 -2.76
N LYS A 87 -19.35 -6.63 -3.21
CA LYS A 87 -18.86 -7.14 -4.48
C LYS A 87 -19.39 -6.32 -5.64
N GLU A 88 -18.49 -5.74 -6.42
CA GLU A 88 -18.85 -5.02 -7.64
C GLU A 88 -19.09 -5.97 -8.80
N SER A 89 -18.53 -7.19 -8.75
CA SER A 89 -18.70 -8.22 -9.76
C SER A 89 -18.73 -9.59 -9.10
N GLU A 90 -19.56 -10.49 -9.63
CA GLU A 90 -19.63 -11.88 -9.15
C GLU A 90 -18.37 -12.68 -9.49
N GLU A 91 -17.58 -12.21 -10.45
CA GLU A 91 -16.33 -12.84 -10.83
C GLU A 91 -15.24 -12.66 -9.77
N VAL A 92 -15.38 -11.66 -8.90
CA VAL A 92 -14.42 -11.39 -7.82
C VAL A 92 -14.56 -12.46 -6.74
N THR A 93 -13.47 -13.20 -6.50
CA THR A 93 -13.40 -14.23 -5.46
C THR A 93 -12.45 -13.87 -4.33
N LYS A 94 -11.60 -12.87 -4.55
CA LYS A 94 -10.61 -12.41 -3.58
C LYS A 94 -10.46 -10.90 -3.67
N TYR A 95 -10.01 -10.28 -2.60
CA TYR A 95 -9.58 -8.88 -2.62
C TYR A 95 -8.13 -8.78 -2.16
N GLN A 96 -7.35 -8.02 -2.91
CA GLN A 96 -5.97 -7.69 -2.57
C GLN A 96 -5.93 -6.24 -2.13
N ILE A 97 -5.36 -6.00 -0.95
CA ILE A 97 -5.21 -4.66 -0.38
C ILE A 97 -3.74 -4.32 -0.42
N LEU A 98 -3.41 -3.22 -1.09
CA LEU A 98 -2.04 -2.76 -1.27
C LEU A 98 -1.87 -1.36 -0.70
N VAL A 99 -0.73 -1.13 -0.08
CA VAL A 99 -0.23 0.22 0.18
C VAL A 99 1.02 0.40 -0.67
N GLU A 100 0.95 1.28 -1.63
CA GLU A 100 2.07 1.56 -2.53
C GLU A 100 2.72 2.88 -2.18
N THR A 101 4.05 2.88 -2.16
CA THR A 101 4.82 4.10 -2.02
C THR A 101 5.00 4.72 -3.39
N VAL A 102 4.56 5.96 -3.54
CA VAL A 102 4.60 6.71 -4.79
C VAL A 102 5.39 7.97 -4.57
N ILE A 103 6.28 8.29 -5.48
CA ILE A 103 6.96 9.59 -5.50
C ILE A 103 6.37 10.43 -6.60
N GLU A 104 5.89 11.61 -6.21
CA GLU A 104 5.39 12.61 -7.13
C GLU A 104 6.42 13.74 -7.23
N PHE A 105 6.78 14.11 -8.44
CA PHE A 105 7.60 15.28 -8.68
C PHE A 105 7.13 15.97 -9.97
N GLY A 106 6.60 17.16 -9.80
CA GLY A 106 5.95 17.86 -10.90
C GLY A 106 4.77 17.08 -11.45
N ASP A 107 4.77 16.81 -12.75
CA ASP A 107 3.73 16.02 -13.40
C ASP A 107 4.08 14.52 -13.47
N TYR A 108 5.18 14.11 -12.85
CA TYR A 108 5.66 12.74 -12.87
C TYR A 108 5.30 12.03 -11.59
N GLU A 109 4.81 10.79 -11.74
CA GLU A 109 4.46 9.93 -10.62
C GLU A 109 5.06 8.55 -10.85
N GLU A 110 5.78 8.01 -9.86
CA GLU A 110 6.37 6.69 -9.96
C GLU A 110 6.00 5.84 -8.74
N ASN A 111 5.44 4.66 -9.01
CA ASN A 111 5.18 3.64 -8.00
C ASN A 111 6.46 2.86 -7.76
N ILE A 112 7.00 2.94 -6.56
CA ILE A 112 8.31 2.37 -6.27
C ILE A 112 8.22 1.05 -5.55
N GLN A 113 7.36 0.93 -4.54
CA GLN A 113 7.30 -0.27 -3.74
C GLN A 113 5.98 -0.40 -2.99
N SER A 114 5.51 -1.65 -2.87
CA SER A 114 4.40 -1.98 -1.98
C SER A 114 4.95 -2.21 -0.58
N ILE A 115 4.42 -1.51 0.41
CA ILE A 115 4.81 -1.67 1.82
C ILE A 115 3.79 -2.48 2.61
N TYR A 116 2.65 -2.81 2.01
CA TYR A 116 1.62 -3.66 2.57
C TYR A 116 0.93 -4.39 1.42
N ASP A 117 0.77 -5.70 1.56
CA ASP A 117 0.11 -6.53 0.56
C ASP A 117 -0.58 -7.69 1.28
N GLU A 118 -1.89 -7.73 1.21
CA GLU A 118 -2.66 -8.82 1.79
C GLU A 118 -3.81 -9.19 0.86
N THR A 119 -3.96 -10.49 0.60
CA THR A 119 -5.04 -11.04 -0.21
C THR A 119 -6.00 -11.81 0.69
N ILE A 120 -7.28 -11.49 0.59
CA ILE A 120 -8.33 -12.07 1.42
C ILE A 120 -9.35 -12.75 0.51
N GLU A 121 -9.56 -14.04 0.73
CA GLU A 121 -10.60 -14.81 0.04
C GLU A 121 -11.96 -14.53 0.65
N ILE A 122 -12.94 -14.40 -0.21
CA ILE A 122 -14.31 -14.10 0.19
C ILE A 122 -15.28 -15.19 -0.24
#